data_976d54f93c6a4148fa73d5a0e5caaea9
#
_entry.id   976d54f93c6a4148fa73d5a0e5caaea9
#
_cell.length_a   1.000
_cell.length_b   1.000
_cell.length_c   1.000
_cell.angle_alpha   90.00
_cell.angle_beta   90.00
_cell.angle_gamma   90.00
#
_symmetry.space_group_name_H-M   'P 1'
#
loop_
_entity.id
_entity.type
_entity.pdbx_description
1 polymer ?
#
loop_
_entity_poly.entity_id
_entity_poly.type
_entity_poly.pdbx_seq_one_letter_code
_entity_poly.pdbx_strand_id
1 'polypeptide(L)'
;RAAARYDDIMKVMLPTLGEERQATYSPFLPISPKTGRVLYVPTKHVDAKAGTITFDDEDGTETTLPVTGGKVKMQWKPDFGMRWAALGVDFEMFGKDHQTNAPIYDRICEILGGRAPEHFVYELFLDENGQKISKSKGNGLTIDEWLTYAPTESLGLYMYQKPRVAKKLYFDVIPRAVEEYYTFLSAYPRQDWKNRLGNPVWHMHSGNPPAIDLAVPFSLLLNLVSASNAQNKDVLWGFISRYAPGASPEKNPELDRLTGYAIRYFEDFVKPSKVYRAPDDVERDALAKLSDALAALPADADGEAIQTATLNVARKIERYQDHTKQSPEGGPGVSVAFFQMIYQVLIGQERGPRFGSFAALYGIGETRALIAQALAGQLAA
;
A
#
# COMPACT_ATOMS: atom_id res chain seq x y z
N ARG A 1 5.92 -12.08 -40.06
CA ARG A 1 4.48 -12.33 -40.04
C ARG A 1 3.69 -11.04 -40.24
N ALA A 2 3.97 -9.95 -39.49
CA ALA A 2 3.21 -8.68 -39.57
C ALA A 2 3.18 -8.07 -40.99
N ALA A 3 4.33 -8.03 -41.69
CA ALA A 3 4.37 -7.58 -43.09
C ALA A 3 3.47 -8.42 -44.02
N ALA A 4 3.46 -9.74 -43.84
CA ALA A 4 2.61 -10.64 -44.60
C ALA A 4 1.10 -10.53 -44.29
N ARG A 5 0.75 -9.91 -43.18
CA ARG A 5 -0.63 -9.69 -42.70
C ARG A 5 -0.99 -8.21 -42.61
N TYR A 6 -0.25 -7.35 -43.31
CA TYR A 6 -0.41 -5.91 -43.22
C TYR A 6 -1.87 -5.47 -43.42
N ASP A 7 -2.49 -5.94 -44.54
CA ASP A 7 -3.87 -5.55 -44.85
C ASP A 7 -4.90 -6.03 -43.84
N ASP A 8 -4.69 -7.21 -43.26
CA ASP A 8 -5.55 -7.74 -42.20
C ASP A 8 -5.43 -6.93 -40.91
N ILE A 9 -4.21 -6.50 -40.56
CA ILE A 9 -3.97 -5.60 -39.43
C ILE A 9 -4.63 -4.24 -39.69
N MET A 10 -4.49 -3.69 -40.90
CA MET A 10 -5.13 -2.43 -41.30
C MET A 10 -6.66 -2.48 -41.15
N LYS A 11 -7.31 -3.57 -41.60
CA LYS A 11 -8.77 -3.78 -41.47
C LYS A 11 -9.25 -3.71 -40.01
N VAL A 12 -8.43 -4.19 -39.05
CA VAL A 12 -8.74 -4.14 -37.62
C VAL A 12 -8.51 -2.74 -37.06
N MET A 13 -7.43 -2.09 -37.50
CA MET A 13 -6.99 -0.83 -36.90
C MET A 13 -7.77 0.39 -37.40
N LEU A 14 -8.04 0.50 -38.72
CA LEU A 14 -8.65 1.68 -39.32
C LEU A 14 -10.00 2.07 -38.71
N PRO A 15 -10.95 1.12 -38.45
CA PRO A 15 -12.23 1.47 -37.83
C PRO A 15 -12.11 2.04 -36.40
N THR A 16 -10.96 1.86 -35.75
CA THR A 16 -10.71 2.36 -34.38
C THR A 16 -10.13 3.78 -34.33
N LEU A 17 -9.94 4.41 -35.48
CA LEU A 17 -9.29 5.71 -35.65
C LEU A 17 -10.26 6.73 -36.26
N GLY A 18 -10.08 8.00 -35.91
CA GLY A 18 -10.78 9.10 -36.59
C GLY A 18 -10.32 9.27 -38.03
N GLU A 19 -11.16 9.87 -38.88
CA GLU A 19 -10.97 10.00 -40.34
C GLU A 19 -9.62 10.56 -40.75
N GLU A 20 -9.18 11.64 -40.12
CA GLU A 20 -7.88 12.26 -40.36
C GLU A 20 -6.71 11.31 -40.14
N ARG A 21 -6.81 10.51 -39.09
CA ARG A 21 -5.77 9.54 -38.72
C ARG A 21 -5.81 8.28 -39.58
N GLN A 22 -6.95 7.92 -40.14
CA GLN A 22 -7.05 6.77 -41.06
C GLN A 22 -6.24 6.98 -42.35
N ALA A 23 -6.21 8.22 -42.86
CA ALA A 23 -5.50 8.56 -44.11
C ALA A 23 -3.94 8.44 -43.96
N THR A 24 -3.42 8.58 -42.76
CA THR A 24 -1.96 8.59 -42.49
C THR A 24 -1.48 7.42 -41.68
N TYR A 25 -2.38 6.51 -41.28
CA TYR A 25 -2.03 5.42 -40.38
C TYR A 25 -1.19 4.35 -41.08
N SER A 26 -0.18 3.89 -40.38
CA SER A 26 0.51 2.63 -40.63
C SER A 26 0.74 1.90 -39.30
N PRO A 27 0.61 0.56 -39.24
CA PRO A 27 1.00 -0.21 -38.06
C PRO A 27 2.51 -0.21 -37.83
N PHE A 28 3.32 0.13 -38.85
CA PHE A 28 4.77 0.23 -38.79
C PHE A 28 5.22 1.67 -38.55
N LEU A 29 6.16 1.83 -37.66
CA LEU A 29 6.84 3.09 -37.33
C LEU A 29 8.31 2.94 -37.70
N PRO A 30 8.74 3.36 -38.90
CA PRO A 30 10.12 3.27 -39.30
C PRO A 30 11.00 4.20 -38.45
N ILE A 31 12.27 3.80 -38.28
CA ILE A 31 13.31 4.62 -37.67
C ILE A 31 14.15 5.20 -38.78
N SER A 32 14.14 6.53 -38.94
CA SER A 32 14.94 7.20 -39.97
C SER A 32 16.42 6.78 -39.86
N PRO A 33 17.01 6.25 -40.92
CA PRO A 33 18.43 5.92 -40.92
C PRO A 33 19.35 7.15 -40.86
N LYS A 34 18.81 8.33 -41.15
CA LYS A 34 19.53 9.60 -41.16
C LYS A 34 19.55 10.25 -39.76
N THR A 35 18.39 10.26 -39.09
CA THR A 35 18.23 10.98 -37.84
C THR A 35 18.11 10.10 -36.60
N GLY A 36 17.82 8.80 -36.77
CA GLY A 36 17.53 7.87 -35.67
C GLY A 36 16.16 8.07 -35.01
N ARG A 37 15.30 8.97 -35.55
CA ARG A 37 13.98 9.26 -35.00
C ARG A 37 12.94 8.27 -35.48
N VAL A 38 12.00 7.95 -34.61
CA VAL A 38 10.80 7.14 -34.95
C VAL A 38 9.81 8.01 -35.69
N LEU A 39 9.40 7.57 -36.89
CA LEU A 39 8.52 8.34 -37.77
C LEU A 39 7.08 7.82 -37.73
N TYR A 40 6.13 8.76 -37.73
CA TYR A 40 4.68 8.49 -37.83
C TYR A 40 4.21 8.86 -39.24
N VAL A 41 4.65 8.05 -40.22
CA VAL A 41 4.39 8.27 -41.64
C VAL A 41 3.63 7.12 -42.25
N PRO A 42 2.85 7.32 -43.36
CA PRO A 42 2.24 6.24 -44.09
C PRO A 42 3.27 5.28 -44.66
N THR A 43 2.93 3.99 -44.69
CA THR A 43 3.70 3.01 -45.47
C THR A 43 3.18 3.02 -46.92
N LYS A 44 4.04 3.32 -47.88
CA LYS A 44 3.73 3.36 -49.32
C LYS A 44 3.65 1.94 -49.93
N HIS A 45 4.57 1.09 -49.53
CA HIS A 45 4.65 -0.27 -50.02
C HIS A 45 5.14 -1.25 -48.94
N VAL A 46 4.61 -2.45 -48.94
CA VAL A 46 5.04 -3.58 -48.10
C VAL A 46 5.42 -4.75 -48.98
N ASP A 47 6.69 -5.14 -48.96
CA ASP A 47 7.14 -6.39 -49.54
C ASP A 47 7.19 -7.49 -48.48
N ALA A 48 6.17 -8.33 -48.48
CA ALA A 48 6.05 -9.42 -47.50
C ALA A 48 7.11 -10.52 -47.70
N LYS A 49 7.64 -10.70 -48.92
CA LYS A 49 8.69 -11.71 -49.19
C LYS A 49 10.04 -11.22 -48.75
N ALA A 50 10.40 -9.99 -49.09
CA ALA A 50 11.64 -9.36 -48.67
C ALA A 50 11.61 -8.94 -47.17
N GLY A 51 10.42 -8.83 -46.57
CA GLY A 51 10.22 -8.36 -45.20
C GLY A 51 10.58 -6.88 -45.06
N THR A 52 10.24 -6.05 -46.06
CA THR A 52 10.58 -4.63 -46.08
C THR A 52 9.35 -3.75 -46.19
N ILE A 53 9.49 -2.49 -45.75
CA ILE A 53 8.52 -1.39 -45.97
C ILE A 53 9.21 -0.23 -46.67
N THR A 54 8.44 0.50 -47.51
CA THR A 54 8.86 1.74 -48.16
C THR A 54 8.01 2.90 -47.66
N PHE A 55 8.64 4.00 -47.37
CA PHE A 55 8.04 5.21 -46.80
C PHE A 55 8.82 6.47 -47.21
N ASP A 56 8.27 7.67 -47.01
CA ASP A 56 9.03 8.93 -47.14
C ASP A 56 9.71 9.26 -45.80
N ASP A 57 11.02 9.46 -45.83
CA ASP A 57 11.80 9.94 -44.69
C ASP A 57 11.49 11.42 -44.41
N GLU A 58 12.00 11.99 -43.32
CA GLU A 58 11.75 13.38 -42.87
C GLU A 58 12.09 14.43 -43.93
N ASP A 59 13.05 14.13 -44.79
CA ASP A 59 13.46 15.03 -45.91
C ASP A 59 12.73 14.75 -47.23
N GLY A 60 11.71 13.91 -47.22
CA GLY A 60 10.97 13.52 -48.40
C GLY A 60 11.63 12.46 -49.28
N THR A 61 12.77 11.91 -48.87
CA THR A 61 13.43 10.84 -49.61
C THR A 61 12.72 9.52 -49.41
N GLU A 62 12.33 8.86 -50.52
CA GLU A 62 11.77 7.53 -50.45
C GLU A 62 12.82 6.53 -49.93
N THR A 63 12.48 5.86 -48.86
CA THR A 63 13.39 4.98 -48.11
C THR A 63 12.76 3.62 -47.89
N THR A 64 13.50 2.54 -48.12
CA THR A 64 13.08 1.17 -47.88
C THR A 64 13.90 0.56 -46.74
N LEU A 65 13.24 0.00 -45.74
CA LEU A 65 13.87 -0.64 -44.59
C LEU A 65 13.30 -2.04 -44.32
N PRO A 66 14.11 -2.97 -43.81
CA PRO A 66 13.63 -4.22 -43.27
C PRO A 66 12.80 -3.97 -42.00
N VAL A 67 11.70 -4.72 -41.84
CA VAL A 67 10.83 -4.63 -40.64
C VAL A 67 11.46 -5.29 -39.40
N THR A 68 12.66 -5.85 -39.54
CA THR A 68 13.42 -6.54 -38.49
C THR A 68 14.71 -5.80 -38.16
N GLY A 69 15.50 -6.32 -37.23
CA GLY A 69 16.81 -5.77 -36.86
C GLY A 69 16.75 -4.40 -36.18
N GLY A 70 15.64 -4.07 -35.52
CA GLY A 70 15.47 -2.80 -34.80
C GLY A 70 15.30 -1.58 -35.73
N LYS A 71 14.99 -1.76 -37.00
CA LYS A 71 14.81 -0.66 -37.97
C LYS A 71 13.39 -0.09 -38.01
N VAL A 72 12.42 -0.89 -37.53
CA VAL A 72 10.99 -0.52 -37.52
C VAL A 72 10.39 -0.95 -36.20
N LYS A 73 9.59 -0.08 -35.60
CA LYS A 73 8.71 -0.39 -34.46
C LYS A 73 7.30 -0.70 -34.98
N MET A 74 6.49 -1.40 -34.18
CA MET A 74 5.06 -1.41 -34.39
C MET A 74 4.37 -0.32 -33.55
N GLN A 75 3.24 0.17 -34.03
CA GLN A 75 2.33 0.97 -33.24
C GLN A 75 1.81 0.16 -32.04
N TRP A 76 1.52 0.86 -30.95
CA TRP A 76 1.25 0.27 -29.64
C TRP A 76 0.18 -0.83 -29.65
N LYS A 77 -0.99 -0.64 -30.27
CA LYS A 77 -2.04 -1.67 -30.29
C LYS A 77 -1.62 -2.94 -31.04
N PRO A 78 -1.12 -2.85 -32.29
CA PRO A 78 -0.60 -4.02 -32.98
C PRO A 78 0.61 -4.66 -32.29
N ASP A 79 1.45 -3.90 -31.59
CA ASP A 79 2.63 -4.39 -30.87
C ASP A 79 2.24 -5.37 -29.76
N PHE A 80 1.16 -5.11 -29.01
CA PHE A 80 0.65 -6.04 -27.99
C PHE A 80 0.29 -7.40 -28.60
N GLY A 81 -0.56 -7.43 -29.62
CA GLY A 81 -0.96 -8.68 -30.26
C GLY A 81 0.21 -9.41 -30.93
N MET A 82 1.17 -8.65 -31.51
CA MET A 82 2.38 -9.22 -32.08
C MET A 82 3.25 -9.91 -31.03
N ARG A 83 3.45 -9.27 -29.87
CA ARG A 83 4.23 -9.86 -28.76
C ARG A 83 3.60 -11.13 -28.22
N TRP A 84 2.30 -11.13 -28.03
CA TRP A 84 1.57 -12.32 -27.58
C TRP A 84 1.71 -13.48 -28.56
N ALA A 85 1.56 -13.22 -29.86
CA ALA A 85 1.73 -14.23 -30.88
C ALA A 85 3.20 -14.72 -31.02
N ALA A 86 4.18 -13.83 -30.82
CA ALA A 86 5.59 -14.16 -30.94
C ALA A 86 6.12 -14.95 -29.75
N LEU A 87 5.66 -14.61 -28.54
CA LEU A 87 6.13 -15.21 -27.28
C LEU A 87 5.27 -16.39 -26.80
N GLY A 88 4.10 -16.63 -27.44
CA GLY A 88 3.19 -17.68 -27.03
C GLY A 88 2.61 -17.43 -25.62
N VAL A 89 2.15 -16.18 -25.37
CA VAL A 89 1.63 -15.78 -24.06
C VAL A 89 0.30 -16.48 -23.80
N ASP A 90 0.18 -17.20 -22.71
CA ASP A 90 -1.05 -17.88 -22.30
C ASP A 90 -1.93 -17.05 -21.37
N PHE A 91 -1.32 -16.12 -20.61
CA PHE A 91 -2.02 -15.31 -19.61
C PHE A 91 -1.40 -13.90 -19.52
N GLU A 92 -2.26 -12.87 -19.55
CA GLU A 92 -1.85 -11.46 -19.47
C GLU A 92 -2.65 -10.71 -18.42
N MET A 93 -1.96 -10.04 -17.51
CA MET A 93 -2.57 -9.11 -16.54
C MET A 93 -2.35 -7.68 -16.98
N PHE A 94 -3.41 -6.88 -17.05
CA PHE A 94 -3.30 -5.47 -17.39
C PHE A 94 -4.27 -4.59 -16.62
N GLY A 95 -3.94 -3.31 -16.50
CA GLY A 95 -4.79 -2.31 -15.88
C GLY A 95 -6.06 -2.03 -16.69
N LYS A 96 -7.10 -1.58 -16.01
CA LYS A 96 -8.41 -1.25 -16.59
C LYS A 96 -8.35 -0.30 -17.80
N ASP A 97 -7.31 0.51 -17.91
CA ASP A 97 -7.08 1.42 -19.04
C ASP A 97 -6.81 0.70 -20.36
N HIS A 98 -6.42 -0.57 -20.34
CA HIS A 98 -6.27 -1.42 -21.52
C HIS A 98 -7.56 -2.17 -21.90
N GLN A 99 -8.55 -2.25 -21.01
CA GLN A 99 -9.72 -3.12 -21.16
C GLN A 99 -10.49 -2.89 -22.47
N THR A 100 -10.66 -1.65 -22.89
CA THR A 100 -11.36 -1.30 -24.14
C THR A 100 -10.59 -1.65 -25.40
N ASN A 101 -9.25 -1.79 -25.28
CA ASN A 101 -8.37 -2.11 -26.40
C ASN A 101 -8.03 -3.61 -26.48
N ALA A 102 -8.25 -4.38 -25.42
CA ALA A 102 -7.90 -5.80 -25.38
C ALA A 102 -8.47 -6.62 -26.55
N PRO A 103 -9.73 -6.45 -26.99
CA PRO A 103 -10.26 -7.17 -28.15
C PRO A 103 -9.49 -6.88 -29.46
N ILE A 104 -8.89 -5.70 -29.58
CA ILE A 104 -8.04 -5.34 -30.73
C ILE A 104 -6.73 -6.12 -30.66
N TYR A 105 -6.12 -6.19 -29.50
CA TYR A 105 -4.87 -6.94 -29.27
C TYR A 105 -5.07 -8.43 -29.54
N ASP A 106 -6.18 -9.00 -29.06
CA ASP A 106 -6.56 -10.40 -29.28
C ASP A 106 -6.67 -10.69 -30.77
N ARG A 107 -7.41 -9.84 -31.48
CA ARG A 107 -7.58 -10.01 -32.92
C ARG A 107 -6.28 -9.91 -33.72
N ILE A 108 -5.39 -9.01 -33.33
CA ILE A 108 -4.05 -8.91 -33.95
C ILE A 108 -3.22 -10.15 -33.64
N CYS A 109 -3.26 -10.68 -32.41
CA CYS A 109 -2.59 -11.90 -32.03
C CYS A 109 -3.05 -13.09 -32.93
N GLU A 110 -4.34 -13.25 -33.11
CA GLU A 110 -4.92 -14.30 -33.96
C GLU A 110 -4.51 -14.14 -35.44
N ILE A 111 -4.58 -12.93 -36.01
CA ILE A 111 -4.14 -12.62 -37.38
C ILE A 111 -2.67 -13.03 -37.57
N LEU A 112 -1.85 -12.85 -36.56
CA LEU A 112 -0.42 -13.22 -36.60
C LEU A 112 -0.16 -14.70 -36.31
N GLY A 113 -1.21 -15.50 -36.11
CA GLY A 113 -1.16 -16.95 -35.92
C GLY A 113 -0.84 -17.37 -34.51
N GLY A 114 -1.07 -16.48 -33.52
CA GLY A 114 -1.08 -16.81 -32.12
C GLY A 114 -2.46 -17.18 -31.60
N ARG A 115 -2.54 -17.59 -30.34
CA ARG A 115 -3.76 -17.70 -29.55
C ARG A 115 -3.82 -16.50 -28.62
N ALA A 116 -4.95 -15.80 -28.56
CA ALA A 116 -5.14 -14.73 -27.57
C ALA A 116 -5.01 -15.29 -26.14
N PRO A 117 -4.28 -14.60 -25.24
CA PRO A 117 -4.13 -15.04 -23.86
C PRO A 117 -5.43 -14.90 -23.06
N GLU A 118 -5.53 -15.64 -21.96
CA GLU A 118 -6.53 -15.37 -20.94
C GLU A 118 -6.18 -14.06 -20.20
N HIS A 119 -7.20 -13.25 -19.92
CA HIS A 119 -6.98 -11.92 -19.36
C HIS A 119 -7.40 -11.79 -17.90
N PHE A 120 -6.58 -11.09 -17.12
CA PHE A 120 -6.97 -10.60 -15.81
C PHE A 120 -6.84 -9.07 -15.76
N VAL A 121 -7.98 -8.40 -15.62
CA VAL A 121 -8.02 -6.93 -15.53
C VAL A 121 -8.00 -6.50 -14.07
N TYR A 122 -7.03 -5.66 -13.70
CA TYR A 122 -6.95 -5.07 -12.38
C TYR A 122 -7.32 -3.58 -12.40
N GLU A 123 -7.81 -3.09 -11.26
CA GLU A 123 -8.18 -1.69 -11.09
C GLU A 123 -6.96 -0.78 -10.92
N LEU A 124 -7.19 0.50 -11.17
CA LEU A 124 -6.17 1.54 -11.04
C LEU A 124 -5.97 1.92 -9.57
N PHE A 125 -4.78 2.42 -9.26
CA PHE A 125 -4.50 3.07 -8.00
C PHE A 125 -4.90 4.54 -8.03
N LEU A 126 -5.42 5.00 -6.89
CA LEU A 126 -5.87 6.37 -6.68
C LEU A 126 -4.98 7.04 -5.63
N ASP A 127 -4.82 8.35 -5.71
CA ASP A 127 -4.18 9.12 -4.66
C ASP A 127 -5.10 9.27 -3.42
N GLU A 128 -4.65 10.00 -2.42
CA GLU A 128 -5.41 10.27 -1.19
C GLU A 128 -6.77 10.93 -1.45
N ASN A 129 -6.89 11.73 -2.51
CA ASN A 129 -8.10 12.44 -2.92
C ASN A 129 -9.02 11.61 -3.83
N GLY A 130 -8.64 10.34 -4.13
CA GLY A 130 -9.40 9.48 -5.03
C GLY A 130 -9.20 9.79 -6.51
N GLN A 131 -8.15 10.54 -6.87
CA GLN A 131 -7.79 10.83 -8.24
C GLN A 131 -6.84 9.77 -8.81
N LYS A 132 -6.92 9.49 -10.10
CA LYS A 132 -6.01 8.54 -10.77
C LYS A 132 -4.55 9.01 -10.60
N ILE A 133 -3.70 8.10 -10.13
CA ILE A 133 -2.25 8.30 -10.06
C ILE A 133 -1.68 8.37 -11.47
N SER A 134 -0.85 9.38 -11.73
CA SER A 134 -0.10 9.50 -12.99
C SER A 134 1.29 10.07 -12.76
N LYS A 135 2.27 9.62 -13.56
CA LYS A 135 3.65 10.10 -13.50
C LYS A 135 3.75 11.61 -13.75
N SER A 136 2.92 12.14 -14.66
CA SER A 136 2.94 13.56 -14.99
C SER A 136 2.44 14.48 -13.88
N LYS A 137 1.59 13.97 -12.97
CA LYS A 137 1.11 14.69 -11.80
C LYS A 137 2.01 14.55 -10.59
N GLY A 138 2.87 13.52 -10.55
CA GLY A 138 3.72 13.21 -9.38
C GLY A 138 2.93 12.88 -8.10
N ASN A 139 1.67 12.45 -8.24
CA ASN A 139 0.77 12.16 -7.12
C ASN A 139 0.75 10.67 -6.72
N GLY A 140 1.77 9.92 -7.10
CA GLY A 140 1.91 8.50 -6.78
C GLY A 140 2.95 8.24 -5.71
N LEU A 141 2.81 7.11 -5.03
CA LEU A 141 3.80 6.55 -4.14
C LEU A 141 4.65 5.54 -4.92
N THR A 142 5.96 5.70 -4.92
CA THR A 142 6.89 4.78 -5.57
C THR A 142 7.19 3.56 -4.70
N ILE A 143 7.73 2.52 -5.30
CA ILE A 143 8.18 1.32 -4.57
C ILE A 143 9.27 1.68 -3.56
N ASP A 144 10.25 2.48 -3.95
CA ASP A 144 11.37 2.88 -3.08
C ASP A 144 10.88 3.70 -1.87
N GLU A 145 9.91 4.60 -2.07
CA GLU A 145 9.28 5.32 -0.97
C GLU A 145 8.54 4.38 -0.03
N TRP A 146 7.78 3.40 -0.55
CA TRP A 146 7.15 2.39 0.31
C TRP A 146 8.18 1.63 1.14
N LEU A 147 9.23 1.13 0.50
CA LEU A 147 10.27 0.32 1.14
C LEU A 147 11.12 1.09 2.15
N THR A 148 11.07 2.42 2.13
CA THR A 148 11.68 3.25 3.16
C THR A 148 10.99 3.08 4.51
N TYR A 149 9.67 2.79 4.53
CA TYR A 149 8.84 2.76 5.73
C TYR A 149 8.25 1.39 6.05
N ALA A 150 8.40 0.41 5.16
CA ALA A 150 7.74 -0.89 5.31
C ALA A 150 8.48 -2.02 4.58
N PRO A 151 8.31 -3.28 5.03
CA PRO A 151 8.86 -4.44 4.36
C PRO A 151 8.16 -4.73 3.03
N THR A 152 8.89 -5.37 2.10
CA THR A 152 8.40 -5.77 0.75
C THR A 152 7.11 -6.58 0.83
N GLU A 153 7.00 -7.44 1.82
CA GLU A 153 5.86 -8.34 2.02
C GLU A 153 4.55 -7.57 2.25
N SER A 154 4.61 -6.42 2.93
CA SER A 154 3.44 -5.56 3.15
C SER A 154 2.93 -4.96 1.84
N LEU A 155 3.84 -4.56 0.94
CA LEU A 155 3.50 -4.10 -0.40
C LEU A 155 2.93 -5.24 -1.24
N GLY A 156 3.56 -6.41 -1.19
CA GLY A 156 3.08 -7.61 -1.87
C GLY A 156 1.65 -7.96 -1.49
N LEU A 157 1.35 -7.96 -0.17
CA LEU A 157 -0.02 -8.17 0.32
C LEU A 157 -0.98 -7.10 -0.19
N TYR A 158 -0.58 -5.83 -0.09
CA TYR A 158 -1.40 -4.71 -0.54
C TYR A 158 -1.76 -4.82 -2.03
N MET A 159 -0.83 -5.24 -2.86
CA MET A 159 -1.06 -5.47 -4.30
C MET A 159 -1.93 -6.70 -4.56
N TYR A 160 -1.68 -7.80 -3.86
CA TYR A 160 -2.39 -9.06 -4.04
C TYR A 160 -3.87 -9.00 -3.66
N GLN A 161 -4.19 -8.30 -2.56
CA GLN A 161 -5.57 -8.24 -2.05
C GLN A 161 -6.49 -7.44 -2.98
N LYS A 162 -7.68 -8.00 -3.28
CA LYS A 162 -8.77 -7.32 -4.01
C LYS A 162 -8.31 -6.56 -5.26
N PRO A 163 -7.61 -7.19 -6.21
CA PRO A 163 -7.01 -6.50 -7.36
C PRO A 163 -8.05 -5.85 -8.30
N ARG A 164 -9.32 -6.28 -8.23
CA ARG A 164 -10.44 -5.72 -9.03
C ARG A 164 -11.14 -4.54 -8.36
N VAL A 165 -10.60 -4.04 -7.26
CA VAL A 165 -11.14 -2.89 -6.52
C VAL A 165 -10.11 -1.78 -6.53
N ALA A 166 -10.53 -0.58 -6.92
CA ALA A 166 -9.66 0.59 -6.88
C ALA A 166 -9.20 0.87 -5.44
N LYS A 167 -7.90 1.08 -5.27
CA LYS A 167 -7.27 1.32 -3.97
C LYS A 167 -6.55 2.64 -3.95
N LYS A 168 -6.61 3.32 -2.81
CA LYS A 168 -5.83 4.52 -2.58
C LYS A 168 -4.41 4.14 -2.20
N LEU A 169 -3.40 4.68 -2.90
CA LEU A 169 -1.98 4.41 -2.68
C LEU A 169 -1.29 5.72 -2.27
N TYR A 170 -1.12 5.92 -0.98
CA TYR A 170 -0.48 7.07 -0.33
C TYR A 170 0.14 6.64 1.01
N PHE A 171 0.91 7.51 1.67
CA PHE A 171 1.72 7.10 2.82
C PHE A 171 0.93 6.53 3.99
N ASP A 172 -0.26 7.05 4.30
CA ASP A 172 -1.05 6.58 5.47
C ASP A 172 -1.59 5.15 5.34
N VAL A 173 -1.56 4.55 4.14
CA VAL A 173 -1.95 3.15 3.99
C VAL A 173 -0.86 2.18 4.42
N ILE A 174 0.40 2.64 4.48
CA ILE A 174 1.58 1.79 4.75
C ILE A 174 1.48 1.11 6.13
N PRO A 175 1.26 1.83 7.24
CA PRO A 175 1.18 1.19 8.55
C PRO A 175 0.11 0.10 8.64
N ARG A 176 -1.03 0.36 8.00
CA ARG A 176 -2.13 -0.60 7.95
C ARG A 176 -1.77 -1.84 7.13
N ALA A 177 -1.11 -1.67 5.99
CA ALA A 177 -0.68 -2.79 5.16
C ALA A 177 0.36 -3.68 5.89
N VAL A 178 1.26 -3.08 6.68
CA VAL A 178 2.19 -3.81 7.54
C VAL A 178 1.43 -4.61 8.59
N GLU A 179 0.51 -3.97 9.31
CA GLU A 179 -0.28 -4.63 10.36
C GLU A 179 -1.11 -5.80 9.79
N GLU A 180 -1.76 -5.60 8.63
CA GLU A 180 -2.54 -6.65 7.97
C GLU A 180 -1.67 -7.84 7.56
N TYR A 181 -0.47 -7.61 7.03
CA TYR A 181 0.44 -8.71 6.67
C TYR A 181 0.78 -9.58 7.88
N TYR A 182 1.21 -9.00 8.99
CA TYR A 182 1.55 -9.76 10.19
C TYR A 182 0.34 -10.38 10.86
N THR A 183 -0.84 -9.79 10.74
CA THR A 183 -2.10 -10.41 11.19
C THR A 183 -2.40 -11.70 10.42
N PHE A 184 -2.30 -11.68 9.09
CA PHE A 184 -2.46 -12.88 8.28
C PHE A 184 -1.38 -13.92 8.57
N LEU A 185 -0.15 -13.49 8.74
CA LEU A 185 0.99 -14.35 9.01
C LEU A 185 0.85 -15.08 10.37
N SER A 186 0.50 -14.35 11.42
CA SER A 186 0.30 -14.91 12.77
C SER A 186 -0.91 -15.84 12.88
N ALA A 187 -1.94 -15.60 12.05
CA ALA A 187 -3.12 -16.47 12.00
C ALA A 187 -2.84 -17.81 11.29
N TYR A 188 -1.94 -17.81 10.29
CA TYR A 188 -1.71 -18.93 9.40
C TYR A 188 -1.40 -20.27 10.10
N PRO A 189 -0.52 -20.37 11.10
CA PRO A 189 -0.20 -21.64 11.76
C PRO A 189 -1.39 -22.30 12.48
N ARG A 190 -2.36 -21.48 12.92
CA ARG A 190 -3.54 -21.91 13.69
C ARG A 190 -4.74 -22.26 12.81
N GLN A 191 -4.65 -22.03 11.50
CA GLN A 191 -5.73 -22.26 10.55
C GLN A 191 -5.74 -23.73 10.08
N ASP A 192 -6.94 -24.25 9.79
CA ASP A 192 -7.13 -25.48 9.05
C ASP A 192 -6.70 -25.33 7.58
N TRP A 193 -6.62 -26.44 6.86
CA TRP A 193 -6.13 -26.44 5.47
C TRP A 193 -6.95 -25.53 4.53
N LYS A 194 -8.26 -25.50 4.67
CA LYS A 194 -9.14 -24.66 3.84
C LYS A 194 -8.86 -23.18 4.06
N ASN A 195 -8.73 -22.78 5.32
CA ASN A 195 -8.43 -21.39 5.68
C ASN A 195 -7.00 -20.99 5.31
N ARG A 196 -6.04 -21.91 5.39
CA ARG A 196 -4.66 -21.68 4.91
C ARG A 196 -4.62 -21.38 3.41
N LEU A 197 -5.36 -22.14 2.58
CA LEU A 197 -5.47 -21.87 1.15
C LEU A 197 -6.13 -20.52 0.84
N GLY A 198 -7.04 -20.07 1.69
CA GLY A 198 -7.67 -18.73 1.58
C GLY A 198 -6.80 -17.60 2.14
N ASN A 199 -5.72 -17.92 2.87
CA ASN A 199 -4.86 -16.92 3.46
C ASN A 199 -3.85 -16.38 2.43
N PRO A 200 -3.80 -15.06 2.17
CA PRO A 200 -2.91 -14.49 1.15
C PRO A 200 -1.43 -14.78 1.37
N VAL A 201 -0.96 -14.94 2.62
CA VAL A 201 0.47 -15.22 2.88
C VAL A 201 0.91 -16.58 2.34
N TRP A 202 -0.01 -17.58 2.24
CA TRP A 202 0.31 -18.84 1.60
C TRP A 202 0.70 -18.65 0.13
N HIS A 203 -0.07 -17.85 -0.59
CA HIS A 203 0.17 -17.56 -2.01
C HIS A 203 1.43 -16.71 -2.21
N MET A 204 1.62 -15.69 -1.37
CA MET A 204 2.77 -14.80 -1.44
C MET A 204 4.10 -15.51 -1.21
N HIS A 205 4.09 -16.56 -0.37
CA HIS A 205 5.27 -17.34 0.00
C HIS A 205 5.31 -18.72 -0.68
N SER A 206 4.58 -18.91 -1.78
CA SER A 206 4.57 -20.16 -2.55
C SER A 206 4.29 -21.42 -1.68
N GLY A 207 3.39 -21.29 -0.72
CA GLY A 207 2.99 -22.39 0.18
C GLY A 207 3.83 -22.53 1.45
N ASN A 208 4.89 -21.71 1.62
CA ASN A 208 5.80 -21.81 2.76
C ASN A 208 5.99 -20.46 3.48
N PRO A 209 4.95 -19.90 4.13
CA PRO A 209 5.08 -18.66 4.89
C PRO A 209 6.06 -18.80 6.05
N PRO A 210 6.85 -17.77 6.37
CA PRO A 210 7.77 -17.79 7.49
C PRO A 210 7.03 -17.91 8.83
N ALA A 211 7.61 -18.64 9.77
CA ALA A 211 7.12 -18.70 11.14
C ALA A 211 7.65 -17.52 11.93
N ILE A 212 6.90 -16.42 11.94
CA ILE A 212 7.23 -15.19 12.67
C ILE A 212 6.10 -14.91 13.65
N ASP A 213 6.45 -14.76 14.91
CA ASP A 213 5.56 -14.25 15.95
C ASP A 213 6.10 -12.92 16.46
N LEU A 214 5.30 -11.86 16.29
CA LEU A 214 5.66 -10.54 16.75
C LEU A 214 5.15 -10.35 18.18
N ALA A 215 6.06 -10.20 19.14
CA ALA A 215 5.72 -9.86 20.50
C ALA A 215 5.01 -8.50 20.62
N VAL A 216 5.25 -7.60 19.67
CA VAL A 216 4.65 -6.25 19.61
C VAL A 216 4.17 -5.97 18.19
N PRO A 217 2.85 -5.70 17.98
CA PRO A 217 2.30 -5.28 16.71
C PRO A 217 2.89 -3.96 16.20
N PHE A 218 2.90 -3.75 14.88
CA PHE A 218 3.50 -2.56 14.27
C PHE A 218 2.79 -1.27 14.69
N SER A 219 1.47 -1.29 14.77
CA SER A 219 0.66 -0.17 15.26
C SER A 219 1.04 0.24 16.69
N LEU A 220 1.36 -0.73 17.53
CA LEU A 220 1.79 -0.48 18.91
C LEU A 220 3.21 0.10 18.97
N LEU A 221 4.12 -0.34 18.07
CA LEU A 221 5.44 0.26 17.91
C LEU A 221 5.37 1.74 17.53
N LEU A 222 4.53 2.09 16.55
CA LEU A 222 4.34 3.49 16.12
C LEU A 222 3.89 4.39 17.29
N ASN A 223 2.97 3.89 18.11
CA ASN A 223 2.50 4.64 19.26
C ASN A 223 3.54 4.73 20.38
N LEU A 224 4.34 3.67 20.55
CA LEU A 224 5.48 3.71 21.48
C LEU A 224 6.50 4.77 21.05
N VAL A 225 6.86 4.82 19.76
CA VAL A 225 7.74 5.86 19.21
C VAL A 225 7.13 7.24 19.45
N SER A 226 5.82 7.40 19.19
CA SER A 226 5.11 8.67 19.36
C SER A 226 5.08 9.17 20.80
N ALA A 227 4.91 8.29 21.78
CA ALA A 227 4.86 8.65 23.20
C ALA A 227 6.24 8.89 23.81
N SER A 228 7.21 8.03 23.45
CA SER A 228 8.58 8.11 23.97
C SER A 228 9.45 9.12 23.22
N ASN A 229 9.00 9.61 22.05
CA ASN A 229 9.80 10.41 21.13
C ASN A 229 11.16 9.76 20.80
N ALA A 230 11.17 8.43 20.68
CA ALA A 230 12.37 7.64 20.47
C ALA A 230 13.02 7.93 19.13
N GLN A 231 14.30 8.32 19.15
CA GLN A 231 15.09 8.64 17.95
C GLN A 231 15.94 7.46 17.46
N ASN A 232 16.05 6.41 18.25
CA ASN A 232 16.83 5.22 17.93
C ASN A 232 16.16 3.94 18.46
N LYS A 233 16.63 2.80 17.98
CA LYS A 233 16.09 1.48 18.33
C LYS A 233 16.33 1.12 19.79
N ASP A 234 17.44 1.52 20.39
CA ASP A 234 17.83 1.12 21.75
C ASP A 234 16.79 1.60 22.77
N VAL A 235 16.27 2.83 22.60
CA VAL A 235 15.18 3.35 23.42
C VAL A 235 13.95 2.49 23.33
N LEU A 236 13.54 2.10 22.09
CA LEU A 236 12.38 1.23 21.90
C LEU A 236 12.60 -0.16 22.50
N TRP A 237 13.78 -0.73 22.32
CA TRP A 237 14.11 -2.03 22.88
C TRP A 237 14.13 -2.03 24.42
N GLY A 238 14.42 -0.90 25.05
CA GLY A 238 14.27 -0.74 26.49
C GLY A 238 12.84 -0.96 26.98
N PHE A 239 11.82 -0.52 26.21
CA PHE A 239 10.41 -0.78 26.50
C PHE A 239 10.01 -2.21 26.10
N ILE A 240 10.38 -2.65 24.91
CA ILE A 240 10.01 -3.97 24.36
C ILE A 240 10.52 -5.10 25.28
N SER A 241 11.77 -5.04 25.73
CA SER A 241 12.37 -6.08 26.58
C SER A 241 11.72 -6.18 27.97
N ARG A 242 11.18 -5.06 28.49
CA ARG A 242 10.39 -5.08 29.73
C ARG A 242 9.01 -5.70 29.52
N TYR A 243 8.36 -5.37 28.40
CA TYR A 243 7.03 -5.89 28.05
C TYR A 243 7.04 -7.37 27.66
N ALA A 244 8.06 -7.80 26.92
CA ALA A 244 8.26 -9.17 26.46
C ALA A 244 9.61 -9.72 26.96
N PRO A 245 9.70 -10.20 28.21
CA PRO A 245 10.94 -10.72 28.76
C PRO A 245 11.54 -11.83 27.90
N GLY A 246 12.82 -11.67 27.56
CA GLY A 246 13.55 -12.59 26.69
C GLY A 246 13.56 -12.23 25.22
N ALA A 247 12.81 -11.21 24.78
CA ALA A 247 12.95 -10.63 23.45
C ALA A 247 14.22 -9.77 23.36
N SER A 248 14.92 -9.85 22.23
CA SER A 248 16.07 -9.01 21.92
C SER A 248 16.19 -8.82 20.39
N PRO A 249 16.96 -7.82 19.90
CA PRO A 249 17.20 -7.62 18.48
C PRO A 249 17.68 -8.89 17.76
N GLU A 250 18.59 -9.64 18.40
CA GLU A 250 19.19 -10.85 17.83
C GLU A 250 18.20 -12.01 17.74
N LYS A 251 17.31 -12.16 18.74
CA LYS A 251 16.29 -13.21 18.78
C LYS A 251 15.07 -12.88 17.93
N ASN A 252 14.79 -11.60 17.72
CA ASN A 252 13.61 -11.10 17.03
C ASN A 252 14.00 -10.11 15.91
N PRO A 253 14.79 -10.56 14.91
CA PRO A 253 15.32 -9.66 13.87
C PRO A 253 14.23 -8.97 13.06
N GLU A 254 13.07 -9.61 12.90
CA GLU A 254 11.94 -9.02 12.21
C GLU A 254 11.33 -7.87 13.01
N LEU A 255 11.16 -8.04 14.31
CA LEU A 255 10.71 -6.97 15.19
C LEU A 255 11.72 -5.81 15.22
N ASP A 256 13.03 -6.12 15.21
CA ASP A 256 14.08 -5.11 15.11
C ASP A 256 14.03 -4.33 13.79
N ARG A 257 13.75 -5.03 12.68
CA ARG A 257 13.50 -4.38 11.37
C ARG A 257 12.33 -3.40 11.46
N LEU A 258 11.23 -3.83 12.06
CA LEU A 258 10.02 -3.03 12.22
C LEU A 258 10.22 -1.81 13.12
N THR A 259 11.04 -1.88 14.17
CA THR A 259 11.36 -0.70 15.00
C THR A 259 12.01 0.40 14.16
N GLY A 260 12.89 0.04 13.23
CA GLY A 260 13.52 0.98 12.30
C GLY A 260 12.52 1.65 11.35
N TYR A 261 11.56 0.90 10.84
CA TYR A 261 10.48 1.46 10.01
C TYR A 261 9.57 2.38 10.81
N ALA A 262 9.22 1.99 12.04
CA ALA A 262 8.37 2.80 12.91
C ALA A 262 9.01 4.16 13.25
N ILE A 263 10.30 4.20 13.53
CA ILE A 263 11.04 5.45 13.80
C ILE A 263 11.02 6.36 12.57
N ARG A 264 11.36 5.84 11.37
CA ARG A 264 11.37 6.65 10.14
C ARG A 264 9.98 7.18 9.81
N TYR A 265 8.95 6.32 9.87
CA TYR A 265 7.58 6.75 9.60
C TYR A 265 7.13 7.83 10.61
N PHE A 266 7.48 7.68 11.87
CA PHE A 266 7.17 8.68 12.89
C PHE A 266 7.84 10.02 12.60
N GLU A 267 9.14 10.05 12.34
CA GLU A 267 9.88 11.30 12.09
C GLU A 267 9.32 12.07 10.89
N ASP A 268 8.99 11.36 9.81
CA ASP A 268 8.61 11.99 8.54
C ASP A 268 7.12 12.36 8.47
N PHE A 269 6.22 11.58 9.08
CA PHE A 269 4.77 11.78 8.92
C PHE A 269 4.01 12.07 10.21
N VAL A 270 4.37 11.39 11.31
CA VAL A 270 3.60 11.51 12.54
C VAL A 270 4.03 12.74 13.35
N LYS A 271 5.32 12.91 13.55
CA LYS A 271 5.86 14.00 14.35
C LYS A 271 5.48 15.39 13.84
N PRO A 272 5.55 15.69 12.52
CA PRO A 272 5.12 16.98 11.96
C PRO A 272 3.63 17.22 12.07
N SER A 273 2.81 16.16 12.16
CA SER A 273 1.34 16.26 12.23
C SER A 273 0.77 16.29 13.65
N LYS A 274 1.62 16.15 14.68
CA LYS A 274 1.17 16.16 16.08
C LYS A 274 0.61 17.52 16.47
N VAL A 275 -0.61 17.50 17.04
CA VAL A 275 -1.27 18.69 17.58
C VAL A 275 -1.71 18.40 19.00
N TYR A 276 -0.94 18.91 19.94
CA TYR A 276 -1.29 18.81 21.36
C TYR A 276 -2.31 19.90 21.74
N ARG A 277 -3.18 19.59 22.67
CA ARG A 277 -4.10 20.54 23.29
C ARG A 277 -4.13 20.39 24.80
N ALA A 278 -4.41 21.45 25.48
CA ALA A 278 -4.64 21.40 26.93
C ALA A 278 -5.97 20.69 27.23
N PRO A 279 -6.06 19.88 28.30
CA PRO A 279 -7.30 19.30 28.75
C PRO A 279 -8.22 20.38 29.39
N ASP A 280 -9.54 20.28 29.15
CA ASP A 280 -10.54 21.05 29.88
C ASP A 280 -10.72 20.53 31.33
N ASP A 281 -11.57 21.16 32.12
CA ASP A 281 -11.72 20.81 33.55
C ASP A 281 -12.26 19.39 33.75
N VAL A 282 -13.20 18.92 32.91
CA VAL A 282 -13.71 17.54 32.96
C VAL A 282 -12.63 16.55 32.55
N GLU A 283 -11.83 16.89 31.56
CA GLU A 283 -10.72 16.08 31.07
C GLU A 283 -9.56 16.02 32.09
N ARG A 284 -9.29 17.13 32.80
CA ARG A 284 -8.34 17.17 33.92
C ARG A 284 -8.74 16.20 35.04
N ASP A 285 -9.99 16.25 35.46
CA ASP A 285 -10.55 15.32 36.45
C ASP A 285 -10.46 13.86 35.96
N ALA A 286 -10.81 13.62 34.70
CA ALA A 286 -10.75 12.31 34.09
C ALA A 286 -9.32 11.74 34.06
N LEU A 287 -8.34 12.56 33.65
CA LEU A 287 -6.92 12.17 33.62
C LEU A 287 -6.34 11.95 35.01
N ALA A 288 -6.72 12.77 36.00
CA ALA A 288 -6.31 12.57 37.39
C ALA A 288 -6.86 11.23 37.93
N LYS A 289 -8.15 10.95 37.76
CA LYS A 289 -8.77 9.68 38.13
C LYS A 289 -8.15 8.48 37.40
N LEU A 290 -7.75 8.64 36.13
CA LEU A 290 -7.05 7.61 35.37
C LEU A 290 -5.67 7.35 35.99
N SER A 291 -4.91 8.39 36.30
CA SER A 291 -3.60 8.26 36.97
C SER A 291 -3.71 7.51 38.31
N ASP A 292 -4.74 7.83 39.11
CA ASP A 292 -4.97 7.15 40.39
C ASP A 292 -5.36 5.67 40.20
N ALA A 293 -6.23 5.41 39.22
CA ALA A 293 -6.62 4.03 38.89
C ALA A 293 -5.44 3.20 38.41
N LEU A 294 -4.53 3.78 37.62
CA LEU A 294 -3.29 3.15 37.18
C LEU A 294 -2.32 2.92 38.36
N ALA A 295 -2.26 3.86 39.31
CA ALA A 295 -1.41 3.73 40.50
C ALA A 295 -1.83 2.57 41.41
N ALA A 296 -3.11 2.18 41.39
CA ALA A 296 -3.65 1.07 42.15
C ALA A 296 -3.35 -0.31 41.57
N LEU A 297 -2.86 -0.37 40.33
CA LEU A 297 -2.50 -1.61 39.66
C LEU A 297 -1.03 -2.02 39.96
N PRO A 298 -0.72 -3.33 39.91
CA PRO A 298 0.67 -3.78 39.89
C PRO A 298 1.46 -3.14 38.75
N ALA A 299 2.75 -2.90 38.94
CA ALA A 299 3.60 -2.27 37.93
C ALA A 299 3.71 -3.09 36.62
N ASP A 300 3.53 -4.40 36.72
CA ASP A 300 3.55 -5.39 35.66
C ASP A 300 2.13 -5.84 35.22
N ALA A 301 1.10 -5.07 35.55
CA ALA A 301 -0.28 -5.38 35.13
C ALA A 301 -0.38 -5.49 33.62
N ASP A 302 -1.11 -6.50 33.16
CA ASP A 302 -1.32 -6.74 31.74
C ASP A 302 -2.26 -5.70 31.08
N GLY A 303 -2.29 -5.71 29.76
CA GLY A 303 -3.12 -4.76 29.01
C GLY A 303 -4.62 -4.90 29.25
N GLU A 304 -5.12 -6.07 29.67
CA GLU A 304 -6.55 -6.28 29.98
C GLU A 304 -6.92 -5.63 31.32
N ALA A 305 -6.10 -5.80 32.35
CA ALA A 305 -6.30 -5.17 33.66
C ALA A 305 -6.25 -3.65 33.54
N ILE A 306 -5.28 -3.11 32.81
CA ILE A 306 -5.16 -1.66 32.55
C ILE A 306 -6.36 -1.16 31.75
N GLN A 307 -6.80 -1.88 30.72
CA GLN A 307 -7.96 -1.51 29.91
C GLN A 307 -9.25 -1.47 30.76
N THR A 308 -9.44 -2.46 31.61
CA THR A 308 -10.59 -2.55 32.51
C THR A 308 -10.61 -1.38 33.50
N ALA A 309 -9.47 -1.06 34.13
CA ALA A 309 -9.36 0.10 35.01
C ALA A 309 -9.69 1.41 34.27
N THR A 310 -9.19 1.56 33.05
CA THR A 310 -9.42 2.73 32.19
C THR A 310 -10.91 2.87 31.83
N LEU A 311 -11.58 1.79 31.43
CA LEU A 311 -13.00 1.79 31.15
C LEU A 311 -13.84 2.11 32.39
N ASN A 312 -13.45 1.62 33.57
CA ASN A 312 -14.14 1.90 34.83
C ASN A 312 -14.04 3.37 35.25
N VAL A 313 -12.96 4.06 34.91
CA VAL A 313 -12.86 5.52 35.08
C VAL A 313 -13.83 6.23 34.14
N ALA A 314 -13.83 5.89 32.85
CA ALA A 314 -14.69 6.54 31.87
C ALA A 314 -16.18 6.39 32.18
N ARG A 315 -16.61 5.20 32.64
CA ARG A 315 -18.00 4.93 33.02
C ARG A 315 -18.53 5.78 34.18
N LYS A 316 -17.65 6.30 35.01
CA LYS A 316 -18.02 7.19 36.14
C LYS A 316 -18.14 8.66 35.75
N ILE A 317 -17.86 9.01 34.50
CA ILE A 317 -17.87 10.37 34.00
C ILE A 317 -18.97 10.47 32.95
N GLU A 318 -20.04 11.20 33.21
CA GLU A 318 -21.25 11.30 32.39
C GLU A 318 -20.91 11.62 30.91
N ARG A 319 -20.00 12.55 30.66
CA ARG A 319 -19.54 12.95 29.32
C ARG A 319 -19.02 11.79 28.47
N TYR A 320 -18.54 10.74 29.09
CA TYR A 320 -17.90 9.59 28.40
C TYR A 320 -18.71 8.31 28.44
N GLN A 321 -19.95 8.38 28.98
CA GLN A 321 -20.88 7.25 28.95
C GLN A 321 -21.52 7.11 27.58
N ASP A 322 -21.70 5.86 27.15
CA ASP A 322 -22.43 5.48 25.93
C ASP A 322 -23.69 4.67 26.36
N HIS A 323 -24.79 5.36 26.48
CA HIS A 323 -26.06 4.74 26.87
C HIS A 323 -26.71 3.86 25.76
N THR A 324 -26.15 3.89 24.55
CA THR A 324 -26.60 2.99 23.46
C THR A 324 -26.00 1.61 23.59
N LYS A 325 -24.99 1.44 24.44
CA LYS A 325 -24.27 0.20 24.70
C LYS A 325 -24.32 -0.15 26.18
N GLN A 326 -24.44 -1.43 26.47
CA GLN A 326 -24.38 -1.95 27.83
C GLN A 326 -23.05 -2.60 28.11
N SER A 327 -22.45 -2.32 29.27
CA SER A 327 -21.23 -3.02 29.70
C SER A 327 -21.57 -4.45 30.16
N PRO A 328 -20.58 -5.38 30.17
CA PRO A 328 -20.77 -6.71 30.72
C PRO A 328 -21.27 -6.73 32.18
N GLU A 329 -21.00 -5.68 32.94
CA GLU A 329 -21.36 -5.50 34.36
C GLU A 329 -22.70 -4.79 34.57
N GLY A 330 -23.45 -4.49 33.46
CA GLY A 330 -24.81 -3.92 33.54
C GLY A 330 -24.88 -2.39 33.57
N GLY A 331 -23.75 -1.68 33.48
CA GLY A 331 -23.69 -0.21 33.38
C GLY A 331 -23.61 0.30 31.93
N PRO A 332 -23.48 1.65 31.74
CA PRO A 332 -23.32 2.21 30.40
C PRO A 332 -22.02 1.75 29.72
N GLY A 333 -22.02 1.71 28.39
CA GLY A 333 -20.80 1.58 27.59
C GLY A 333 -19.90 2.81 27.73
N VAL A 334 -18.76 2.79 27.08
CA VAL A 334 -17.80 3.91 27.04
C VAL A 334 -17.76 4.50 25.64
N SER A 335 -17.87 5.83 25.56
CA SER A 335 -17.75 6.58 24.32
C SER A 335 -16.31 6.57 23.81
N VAL A 336 -16.16 6.51 22.49
CA VAL A 336 -14.85 6.64 21.79
C VAL A 336 -14.18 7.98 22.12
N ALA A 337 -14.96 9.02 22.45
CA ALA A 337 -14.48 10.35 22.80
C ALA A 337 -13.50 10.34 23.99
N PHE A 338 -13.63 9.37 24.93
CA PHE A 338 -12.70 9.23 26.04
C PHE A 338 -11.29 8.87 25.56
N PHE A 339 -11.18 7.91 24.65
CA PHE A 339 -9.90 7.52 24.12
C PHE A 339 -9.33 8.57 23.15
N GLN A 340 -10.16 9.25 22.39
CA GLN A 340 -9.74 10.39 21.57
C GLN A 340 -9.14 11.50 22.42
N MET A 341 -9.77 11.85 23.54
CA MET A 341 -9.23 12.81 24.51
C MET A 341 -7.86 12.39 25.02
N ILE A 342 -7.73 11.13 25.47
CA ILE A 342 -6.44 10.60 25.96
C ILE A 342 -5.35 10.77 24.91
N TYR A 343 -5.60 10.36 23.67
CA TYR A 343 -4.59 10.42 22.62
C TYR A 343 -4.26 11.85 22.17
N GLN A 344 -5.25 12.73 22.06
CA GLN A 344 -5.02 14.13 21.72
C GLN A 344 -4.21 14.86 22.79
N VAL A 345 -4.52 14.64 24.06
CA VAL A 345 -3.86 15.34 25.16
C VAL A 345 -2.47 14.78 25.45
N LEU A 346 -2.30 13.43 25.42
CA LEU A 346 -1.05 12.81 25.83
C LEU A 346 -0.04 12.68 24.71
N ILE A 347 -0.48 12.42 23.48
CA ILE A 347 0.46 12.15 22.37
C ILE A 347 0.23 13.00 21.13
N GLY A 348 -0.74 13.96 21.18
CA GLY A 348 -0.99 14.89 20.07
C GLY A 348 -1.62 14.26 18.85
N GLN A 349 -2.35 13.14 18.99
CA GLN A 349 -2.99 12.39 17.91
C GLN A 349 -4.46 12.15 18.21
N GLU A 350 -5.32 12.11 17.18
CA GLU A 350 -6.76 11.85 17.39
C GLU A 350 -7.09 10.40 17.70
N ARG A 351 -6.23 9.48 17.32
CA ARG A 351 -6.45 8.03 17.43
C ARG A 351 -5.16 7.33 17.87
N GLY A 352 -5.34 6.17 18.50
CA GLY A 352 -4.26 5.30 18.92
C GLY A 352 -4.73 3.84 19.05
N PRO A 353 -3.84 2.92 19.46
CA PRO A 353 -4.18 1.52 19.70
C PRO A 353 -5.07 1.38 20.93
N ARG A 354 -5.41 0.13 21.27
CA ARG A 354 -6.08 -0.15 22.56
C ARG A 354 -5.21 0.38 23.72
N PHE A 355 -5.76 1.31 24.52
CA PHE A 355 -4.98 2.03 25.52
C PHE A 355 -4.32 1.10 26.55
N GLY A 356 -5.00 0.05 26.97
CA GLY A 356 -4.43 -0.92 27.91
C GLY A 356 -3.15 -1.59 27.38
N SER A 357 -3.17 -2.02 26.11
CA SER A 357 -1.98 -2.61 25.47
C SER A 357 -0.85 -1.60 25.31
N PHE A 358 -1.18 -0.36 24.98
CA PHE A 358 -0.22 0.74 24.89
C PHE A 358 0.44 1.01 26.27
N ALA A 359 -0.36 1.20 27.31
CA ALA A 359 0.14 1.52 28.65
C ALA A 359 0.91 0.34 29.30
N ALA A 360 0.56 -0.91 28.96
CA ALA A 360 1.36 -2.07 29.36
C ALA A 360 2.76 -2.08 28.72
N LEU A 361 2.85 -1.74 27.43
CA LEU A 361 4.15 -1.65 26.71
C LEU A 361 4.96 -0.43 27.14
N TYR A 362 4.33 0.74 27.20
CA TYR A 362 4.98 2.00 27.58
C TYR A 362 5.41 2.00 29.05
N GLY A 363 4.63 1.36 29.90
CA GLY A 363 4.80 1.28 31.35
C GLY A 363 3.79 2.14 32.10
N ILE A 364 3.25 1.60 33.19
CA ILE A 364 2.31 2.34 34.07
C ILE A 364 2.94 3.60 34.62
N GLY A 365 4.21 3.51 35.09
CA GLY A 365 4.94 4.64 35.63
C GLY A 365 5.12 5.75 34.61
N GLU A 366 5.57 5.42 33.43
CA GLU A 366 5.76 6.34 32.30
C GLU A 366 4.45 6.95 31.83
N THR A 367 3.38 6.16 31.77
CA THR A 367 2.04 6.65 31.43
C THR A 367 1.53 7.68 32.44
N ARG A 368 1.72 7.43 33.74
CA ARG A 368 1.37 8.38 34.80
C ARG A 368 2.21 9.65 34.75
N ALA A 369 3.51 9.52 34.47
CA ALA A 369 4.38 10.68 34.26
C ALA A 369 3.92 11.54 33.07
N LEU A 370 3.52 10.90 31.98
CA LEU A 370 2.97 11.60 30.81
C LEU A 370 1.66 12.33 31.14
N ILE A 371 0.76 11.70 31.90
CA ILE A 371 -0.46 12.34 32.41
C ILE A 371 -0.13 13.55 33.28
N ALA A 372 0.84 13.44 34.17
CA ALA A 372 1.29 14.54 35.03
C ALA A 372 1.83 15.74 34.22
N GLN A 373 2.60 15.48 33.16
CA GLN A 373 3.08 16.52 32.24
C GLN A 373 1.92 17.21 31.51
N ALA A 374 0.91 16.45 31.06
CA ALA A 374 -0.27 17.01 30.42
C ALA A 374 -1.07 17.90 31.37
N LEU A 375 -1.28 17.45 32.62
CA LEU A 375 -1.98 18.22 33.65
C LEU A 375 -1.23 19.50 34.04
N ALA A 376 0.10 19.48 33.96
CA ALA A 376 0.95 20.65 34.17
C ALA A 376 1.03 21.59 32.95
N GLY A 377 0.39 21.25 31.83
CA GLY A 377 0.43 22.05 30.60
C GLY A 377 1.72 21.96 29.81
N GLN A 378 2.62 21.02 30.14
CA GLN A 378 3.94 20.91 29.51
C GLN A 378 3.94 20.29 28.11
N LEU A 379 2.83 19.61 27.72
CA LEU A 379 2.74 18.97 26.39
C LEU A 379 2.10 19.88 25.34
N ALA A 380 1.31 20.87 25.75
CA ALA A 380 0.57 21.78 24.85
C ALA A 380 1.26 23.13 24.68
N ALA A 381 2.54 23.22 25.06
CA ALA A 381 3.32 24.46 25.03
C ALA A 381 3.99 24.70 23.67
#